data_62fbc1cc64a847e4a7e23a00f04f1d35
#
_entry.id   62fbc1cc64a847e4a7e23a00f04f1d35
#
_cell.length_a   1.000
_cell.length_b   1.000
_cell.length_c   1.000
_cell.angle_alpha   90.00
_cell.angle_beta   90.00
_cell.angle_gamma   90.00
#
_symmetry.space_group_name_H-M   'P 1'
#
loop_
_entity.id
_entity.type
_entity.pdbx_description
1 polymer ?
#
loop_
_entity_poly.entity_id
_entity_poly.type
_entity_poly.pdbx_seq_one_letter_code
_entity_poly.pdbx_strand_id
1 'polypeptide(L)'
;MKQLIAIIFSSMRMPQQIFGLSKVPFKFFRRLSRLIILWLTVTSILVILKPLNQLFDEVKASSSNLPDFHIVDGKLELAQDQKPVYFQSQSFQLVVDDTVTVSGPQDQPTIPTDIASRLSTKSMASFFLFKDRAFGQVAGRMMQITDLYKANFNTQVASQTLNSIENYRWIFYLSLVIMAWIISWLLYWFIVLLISYLAHFTTLRSKSFKLFSQTMRLVIQVTFVPFLIYGLLQIIMPLGFVFFVFLALYTVAFIYYAQQRFMMSLFSAFNSQAFKEGMQDLQEDANKLSPEEMNERFMSLIQEARQERHDQGEDGEEDKVEDANPQDNTPQDDQPSQDSSDQDQDNK
;
A
#
# COMPACT_ATOMS: atom_id res chain seq x y z
N MET A 1 -15.89 -10.08 -17.81
CA MET A 1 -14.64 -9.90 -17.11
C MET A 1 -13.42 -9.87 -18.04
N LYS A 2 -13.21 -10.87 -18.93
CA LYS A 2 -12.09 -10.88 -19.90
C LYS A 2 -11.99 -9.61 -20.77
N GLN A 3 -13.10 -9.12 -21.31
CA GLN A 3 -13.12 -7.89 -22.11
C GLN A 3 -12.69 -6.64 -21.32
N LEU A 4 -12.99 -6.59 -20.02
CA LEU A 4 -12.64 -5.48 -19.14
C LEU A 4 -11.15 -5.42 -18.84
N ILE A 5 -10.56 -6.57 -18.57
CA ILE A 5 -9.11 -6.71 -18.38
C ILE A 5 -8.39 -6.32 -19.67
N ALA A 6 -8.88 -6.81 -20.82
CA ALA A 6 -8.34 -6.44 -22.13
C ALA A 6 -8.41 -4.92 -22.38
N ILE A 7 -9.50 -4.25 -22.02
CA ILE A 7 -9.66 -2.79 -22.15
C ILE A 7 -8.67 -2.05 -21.26
N ILE A 8 -8.46 -2.49 -20.02
CA ILE A 8 -7.49 -1.86 -19.10
C ILE A 8 -6.06 -2.01 -19.65
N PHE A 9 -5.69 -3.20 -20.09
CA PHE A 9 -4.37 -3.43 -20.67
C PHE A 9 -4.17 -2.73 -22.02
N SER A 10 -5.18 -2.68 -22.89
CA SER A 10 -5.10 -1.93 -24.16
C SER A 10 -4.97 -0.42 -23.93
N SER A 11 -5.64 0.11 -22.92
CA SER A 11 -5.53 1.53 -22.57
C SER A 11 -4.16 1.89 -21.99
N MET A 12 -3.43 0.95 -21.40
CA MET A 12 -2.04 1.14 -21.01
C MET A 12 -1.08 1.16 -22.19
N ARG A 13 -1.35 0.36 -23.23
CA ARG A 13 -0.56 0.37 -24.48
C ARG A 13 -0.87 1.60 -25.35
N MET A 14 -2.13 2.04 -25.39
CA MET A 14 -2.58 3.18 -26.17
C MET A 14 -3.24 4.23 -25.25
N PRO A 15 -2.45 5.13 -24.64
CA PRO A 15 -2.93 6.10 -23.64
C PRO A 15 -4.10 6.95 -24.12
N GLN A 16 -4.16 7.24 -25.40
CA GLN A 16 -5.23 8.03 -26.03
C GLN A 16 -6.62 7.34 -25.95
N GLN A 17 -6.69 6.00 -25.90
CA GLN A 17 -7.95 5.26 -25.79
C GLN A 17 -8.63 5.41 -24.42
N ILE A 18 -7.91 5.86 -23.40
CA ILE A 18 -8.44 6.09 -22.05
C ILE A 18 -9.61 7.08 -22.10
N PHE A 19 -9.55 8.08 -22.97
CA PHE A 19 -10.59 9.10 -23.07
C PHE A 19 -11.89 8.57 -23.70
N GLY A 20 -11.81 7.55 -24.58
CA GLY A 20 -12.98 6.86 -25.12
C GLY A 20 -13.79 6.11 -24.05
N LEU A 21 -13.14 5.72 -22.94
CA LEU A 21 -13.79 5.03 -21.83
C LEU A 21 -14.61 5.94 -20.91
N SER A 22 -14.57 7.26 -21.11
CA SER A 22 -15.46 8.19 -20.40
C SER A 22 -16.94 7.90 -20.62
N LYS A 23 -17.30 7.21 -21.74
CA LYS A 23 -18.65 6.73 -22.05
C LYS A 23 -19.08 5.49 -21.27
N VAL A 24 -18.14 4.78 -20.60
CA VAL A 24 -18.44 3.57 -19.83
C VAL A 24 -19.24 3.95 -18.56
N PRO A 25 -20.34 3.21 -18.26
CA PRO A 25 -21.19 3.55 -17.11
C PRO A 25 -20.41 3.45 -15.77
N PHE A 26 -20.71 4.36 -14.85
CA PHE A 26 -20.05 4.43 -13.54
C PHE A 26 -20.16 3.14 -12.72
N LYS A 27 -21.20 2.35 -12.95
CA LYS A 27 -21.36 1.02 -12.33
C LYS A 27 -20.15 0.10 -12.53
N PHE A 28 -19.46 0.24 -13.66
CA PHE A 28 -18.24 -0.51 -13.97
C PHE A 28 -17.07 -0.11 -13.05
N PHE A 29 -16.78 1.18 -12.94
CA PHE A 29 -15.70 1.70 -12.11
C PHE A 29 -15.92 1.38 -10.63
N ARG A 30 -17.17 1.38 -10.18
CA ARG A 30 -17.53 0.95 -8.83
C ARG A 30 -17.25 -0.54 -8.57
N ARG A 31 -17.43 -1.42 -9.56
CA ARG A 31 -17.04 -2.83 -9.47
C ARG A 31 -15.53 -3.00 -9.41
N LEU A 32 -14.81 -2.24 -10.24
CA LEU A 32 -13.35 -2.23 -10.26
C LEU A 32 -12.78 -1.79 -8.90
N SER A 33 -13.30 -0.70 -8.34
CA SER A 33 -12.92 -0.23 -7.00
C SER A 33 -13.16 -1.27 -5.91
N ARG A 34 -14.29 -2.00 -5.96
CA ARG A 34 -14.56 -3.08 -5.00
C ARG A 34 -13.55 -4.22 -5.09
N LEU A 35 -13.11 -4.58 -6.31
CA LEU A 35 -12.09 -5.59 -6.51
C LEU A 35 -10.74 -5.16 -5.93
N ILE A 36 -10.35 -3.89 -6.12
CA ILE A 36 -9.12 -3.35 -5.54
C ILE A 36 -9.21 -3.36 -4.01
N ILE A 37 -10.31 -2.88 -3.44
CA ILE A 37 -10.51 -2.86 -1.98
C ILE A 37 -10.44 -4.28 -1.41
N LEU A 38 -11.11 -5.25 -2.04
CA LEU A 38 -11.03 -6.65 -1.65
C LEU A 38 -9.60 -7.18 -1.71
N TRP A 39 -8.88 -6.87 -2.79
CA TRP A 39 -7.48 -7.26 -2.97
C TRP A 39 -6.59 -6.68 -1.88
N LEU A 40 -6.69 -5.37 -1.60
CA LEU A 40 -5.95 -4.70 -0.54
C LEU A 40 -6.29 -5.26 0.85
N THR A 41 -7.54 -5.60 1.09
CA THR A 41 -7.97 -6.24 2.33
C THR A 41 -7.30 -7.61 2.52
N VAL A 42 -7.34 -8.45 1.49
CA VAL A 42 -6.73 -9.79 1.53
C VAL A 42 -5.22 -9.69 1.76
N THR A 43 -4.53 -8.83 1.03
CA THR A 43 -3.08 -8.66 1.19
C THR A 43 -2.71 -8.10 2.56
N SER A 44 -3.48 -7.16 3.10
CA SER A 44 -3.28 -6.62 4.46
C SER A 44 -3.48 -7.71 5.54
N ILE A 45 -4.49 -8.55 5.38
CA ILE A 45 -4.72 -9.70 6.30
C ILE A 45 -3.52 -10.65 6.24
N LEU A 46 -3.04 -11.03 5.05
CA LEU A 46 -1.91 -11.95 4.90
C LEU A 46 -0.64 -11.43 5.59
N VAL A 47 -0.39 -10.12 5.50
CA VAL A 47 0.77 -9.49 6.17
C VAL A 47 0.67 -9.57 7.69
N ILE A 48 -0.52 -9.34 8.25
CA ILE A 48 -0.72 -9.28 9.71
C ILE A 48 -0.93 -10.68 10.33
N LEU A 49 -1.40 -11.65 9.54
CA LEU A 49 -1.78 -12.97 10.05
C LEU A 49 -0.59 -13.72 10.67
N LYS A 50 0.60 -13.65 10.05
CA LYS A 50 1.80 -14.34 10.55
C LYS A 50 2.25 -13.79 11.91
N PRO A 51 2.50 -12.48 12.09
CA PRO A 51 2.90 -11.95 13.40
C PRO A 51 1.81 -12.12 14.46
N LEU A 52 0.53 -12.07 14.08
CA LEU A 52 -0.56 -12.30 15.02
C LEU A 52 -0.59 -13.76 15.51
N ASN A 53 -0.42 -14.74 14.62
CA ASN A 53 -0.32 -16.16 15.01
C ASN A 53 0.86 -16.40 15.94
N GLN A 54 2.01 -15.81 15.61
CA GLN A 54 3.21 -15.90 16.44
C GLN A 54 2.96 -15.32 17.84
N LEU A 55 2.27 -14.18 17.94
CA LEU A 55 1.91 -13.59 19.23
C LEU A 55 1.05 -14.56 20.08
N PHE A 56 0.03 -15.20 19.50
CA PHE A 56 -0.81 -16.14 20.24
C PHE A 56 -0.02 -17.37 20.73
N ASP A 57 0.85 -17.90 19.89
CA ASP A 57 1.69 -19.06 20.23
C ASP A 57 2.69 -18.70 21.34
N GLU A 58 3.25 -17.49 21.32
CA GLU A 58 4.15 -16.97 22.35
C GLU A 58 3.43 -16.69 23.67
N VAL A 59 2.22 -16.13 23.64
CA VAL A 59 1.36 -15.94 24.82
C VAL A 59 1.03 -17.27 25.47
N LYS A 60 0.71 -18.28 24.67
CA LYS A 60 0.46 -19.64 25.18
C LYS A 60 1.72 -20.23 25.81
N ALA A 61 2.87 -20.10 25.15
CA ALA A 61 4.14 -20.59 25.69
C ALA A 61 4.51 -19.90 27.02
N SER A 62 4.15 -18.61 27.17
CA SER A 62 4.40 -17.87 28.41
C SER A 62 3.60 -18.42 29.60
N SER A 63 2.41 -18.98 29.37
CA SER A 63 1.59 -19.55 30.43
C SER A 63 2.26 -20.71 31.19
N SER A 64 3.12 -21.46 30.47
CA SER A 64 3.90 -22.56 31.05
C SER A 64 5.10 -22.09 31.88
N ASN A 65 5.50 -20.83 31.72
CA ASN A 65 6.66 -20.26 32.39
C ASN A 65 6.27 -19.30 33.52
N LEU A 66 4.98 -19.26 33.90
CA LEU A 66 4.54 -18.45 35.02
C LEU A 66 5.08 -19.02 36.32
N PRO A 67 5.69 -18.19 37.20
CA PRO A 67 6.05 -18.61 38.56
C PRO A 67 4.79 -18.79 39.40
N ASP A 68 4.88 -19.51 40.48
CA ASP A 68 3.81 -19.53 41.48
C ASP A 68 3.77 -18.21 42.24
N PHE A 69 2.70 -17.49 42.11
CA PHE A 69 2.46 -16.21 42.74
C PHE A 69 1.02 -16.05 43.25
N HIS A 70 0.85 -15.17 44.18
CA HIS A 70 -0.46 -14.74 44.64
C HIS A 70 -0.43 -13.23 44.99
N ILE A 71 -1.59 -12.60 45.01
CA ILE A 71 -1.71 -11.20 45.43
C ILE A 71 -2.37 -11.20 46.82
N VAL A 72 -1.63 -10.71 47.82
CA VAL A 72 -2.06 -10.54 49.19
C VAL A 72 -2.01 -9.07 49.57
N ASP A 73 -3.09 -8.54 50.10
CA ASP A 73 -3.22 -7.14 50.52
C ASP A 73 -2.78 -6.12 49.47
N GLY A 74 -3.09 -6.44 48.20
CA GLY A 74 -2.76 -5.59 47.06
C GLY A 74 -1.28 -5.59 46.69
N LYS A 75 -0.52 -6.63 47.08
CA LYS A 75 0.90 -6.82 46.73
C LYS A 75 1.10 -8.17 46.11
N LEU A 76 1.95 -8.20 45.09
CA LEU A 76 2.42 -9.44 44.45
C LEU A 76 3.45 -10.10 45.41
N GLU A 77 3.25 -11.37 45.67
CA GLU A 77 4.19 -12.23 46.41
C GLU A 77 4.45 -13.49 45.63
N LEU A 78 5.71 -13.83 45.37
CA LEU A 78 6.13 -15.09 44.79
C LEU A 78 6.17 -16.17 45.89
N ALA A 79 5.86 -17.43 45.50
CA ALA A 79 6.01 -18.54 46.44
C ALA A 79 7.44 -18.70 46.89
N GLN A 80 7.64 -19.30 48.08
CA GLN A 80 8.98 -19.54 48.63
C GLN A 80 9.84 -20.29 47.59
N ASP A 81 11.08 -19.84 47.40
CA ASP A 81 12.05 -20.33 46.43
C ASP A 81 11.80 -20.02 44.93
N GLN A 82 10.76 -19.30 44.60
CA GLN A 82 10.56 -18.80 43.23
C GLN A 82 11.38 -17.52 42.98
N LYS A 83 11.93 -17.43 41.76
CA LYS A 83 12.68 -16.24 41.32
C LYS A 83 11.82 -15.40 40.40
N PRO A 84 12.05 -14.08 40.30
CA PRO A 84 11.43 -13.26 39.27
C PRO A 84 11.60 -13.84 37.89
N VAL A 85 10.54 -13.84 37.09
CA VAL A 85 10.54 -14.39 35.74
C VAL A 85 10.46 -13.28 34.71
N TYR A 86 11.41 -13.32 33.80
CA TYR A 86 11.51 -12.43 32.64
C TYR A 86 11.42 -13.28 31.37
N PHE A 87 10.20 -13.53 30.91
CA PHE A 87 9.95 -14.19 29.63
C PHE A 87 9.97 -13.16 28.53
N GLN A 88 10.85 -13.32 27.56
CA GLN A 88 10.96 -12.45 26.40
C GLN A 88 11.01 -13.27 25.14
N SER A 89 10.07 -12.97 24.22
CA SER A 89 10.05 -13.53 22.89
C SER A 89 10.03 -12.41 21.85
N GLN A 90 9.85 -12.76 20.59
CA GLN A 90 9.89 -11.77 19.50
C GLN A 90 8.70 -10.83 19.52
N SER A 91 7.51 -11.31 19.84
CA SER A 91 6.26 -10.54 19.79
C SER A 91 5.66 -10.27 21.15
N PHE A 92 5.98 -11.08 22.16
CA PHE A 92 5.41 -11.02 23.51
C PHE A 92 6.49 -10.98 24.61
N GLN A 93 6.21 -10.21 25.65
CA GLN A 93 7.03 -10.16 26.85
C GLN A 93 6.17 -10.28 28.10
N LEU A 94 6.59 -11.14 29.02
CA LEU A 94 5.98 -11.30 30.34
C LEU A 94 7.03 -11.09 31.42
N VAL A 95 6.75 -10.22 32.37
CA VAL A 95 7.59 -10.00 33.54
C VAL A 95 6.75 -10.18 34.80
N VAL A 96 7.22 -11.01 35.70
CA VAL A 96 6.63 -11.19 37.03
C VAL A 96 7.72 -11.01 38.06
N ASP A 97 7.68 -9.90 38.81
CA ASP A 97 8.74 -9.52 39.76
C ASP A 97 8.15 -8.83 40.99
N ASP A 98 8.21 -9.49 42.12
CA ASP A 98 7.73 -9.02 43.42
C ASP A 98 8.70 -8.10 44.16
N THR A 99 9.94 -7.96 43.66
CA THR A 99 10.95 -7.10 44.25
C THR A 99 10.87 -5.64 43.79
N VAL A 100 10.24 -5.44 42.61
CA VAL A 100 10.16 -4.15 41.94
C VAL A 100 8.91 -3.39 42.38
N THR A 101 9.12 -2.17 42.90
CA THR A 101 8.08 -1.19 43.21
C THR A 101 8.10 -0.10 42.15
N VAL A 102 6.96 0.17 41.54
CA VAL A 102 6.84 1.18 40.47
C VAL A 102 6.36 2.51 41.09
N SER A 103 7.13 3.56 40.88
CA SER A 103 6.78 4.91 41.31
C SER A 103 6.18 5.74 40.16
N GLY A 104 5.56 6.87 40.51
CA GLY A 104 5.00 7.82 39.56
C GLY A 104 3.49 7.69 39.34
N PRO A 105 2.89 8.63 38.60
CA PRO A 105 1.45 8.64 38.30
C PRO A 105 1.06 7.47 37.39
N GLN A 106 -0.25 7.15 37.39
CA GLN A 106 -0.80 6.01 36.65
C GLN A 106 -0.51 6.08 35.12
N ASP A 107 -0.48 7.28 34.56
CA ASP A 107 -0.30 7.51 33.14
C ASP A 107 1.18 7.50 32.70
N GLN A 108 2.10 7.68 33.64
CA GLN A 108 3.54 7.71 33.39
C GLN A 108 4.29 6.97 34.50
N PRO A 109 4.21 5.65 34.54
CA PRO A 109 4.94 4.86 35.55
C PRO A 109 6.44 4.97 35.33
N THR A 110 7.16 5.23 36.39
CA THR A 110 8.62 5.23 36.40
C THR A 110 9.10 3.83 36.76
N ILE A 111 9.50 3.06 35.75
CA ILE A 111 10.13 1.75 35.95
C ILE A 111 11.62 1.98 36.23
N PRO A 112 12.20 1.29 37.23
CA PRO A 112 13.63 1.38 37.49
C PRO A 112 14.49 1.12 36.27
N THR A 113 15.57 1.88 36.10
CA THR A 113 16.39 1.87 34.87
C THR A 113 17.03 0.52 34.55
N ASP A 114 17.38 -0.24 35.60
CA ASP A 114 17.91 -1.61 35.46
C ASP A 114 16.90 -2.58 34.88
N ILE A 115 15.62 -2.43 35.21
CA ILE A 115 14.52 -3.19 34.65
C ILE A 115 14.17 -2.68 33.27
N ALA A 116 14.06 -1.35 33.09
CA ALA A 116 13.76 -0.75 31.79
C ALA A 116 14.76 -1.16 30.70
N SER A 117 16.04 -1.35 31.07
CA SER A 117 17.07 -1.82 30.14
C SER A 117 16.87 -3.27 29.67
N ARG A 118 16.17 -4.10 30.44
CA ARG A 118 15.84 -5.50 30.13
C ARG A 118 14.52 -5.62 29.34
N LEU A 119 13.72 -4.56 29.31
CA LEU A 119 12.44 -4.56 28.61
C LEU A 119 12.66 -4.32 27.11
N SER A 120 12.09 -5.18 26.29
CA SER A 120 12.14 -5.00 24.84
C SER A 120 11.16 -3.90 24.40
N THR A 121 11.68 -2.88 23.72
CA THR A 121 10.84 -1.86 23.08
C THR A 121 10.22 -2.35 21.76
N LYS A 122 10.62 -3.55 21.31
CA LYS A 122 10.20 -4.11 20.01
C LYS A 122 9.05 -5.11 20.10
N SER A 123 8.69 -5.55 21.32
CA SER A 123 7.57 -6.49 21.50
C SER A 123 6.24 -5.84 21.09
N MET A 124 5.37 -6.61 20.43
CA MET A 124 4.03 -6.16 20.04
C MET A 124 3.12 -5.98 21.25
N ALA A 125 3.23 -6.89 22.22
CA ALA A 125 2.51 -6.85 23.48
C ALA A 125 3.43 -7.25 24.62
N SER A 126 3.21 -6.65 25.79
CA SER A 126 3.95 -6.98 27.03
C SER A 126 3.01 -6.92 28.21
N PHE A 127 3.25 -7.80 29.17
CA PHE A 127 2.51 -7.85 30.41
C PHE A 127 3.49 -7.86 31.59
N PHE A 128 3.33 -6.89 32.49
CA PHE A 128 4.22 -6.68 33.61
C PHE A 128 3.44 -6.78 34.93
N LEU A 129 3.86 -7.68 35.78
CA LEU A 129 3.38 -7.80 37.17
C LEU A 129 4.52 -7.43 38.11
N PHE A 130 4.41 -6.29 38.74
CA PHE A 130 5.35 -5.81 39.75
C PHE A 130 4.70 -5.88 41.13
N LYS A 131 5.46 -5.61 42.17
CA LYS A 131 5.03 -5.74 43.55
C LYS A 131 3.69 -5.08 43.86
N ASP A 132 3.47 -3.88 43.34
CA ASP A 132 2.34 -3.01 43.69
C ASP A 132 1.43 -2.70 42.49
N ARG A 133 1.85 -3.00 41.29
CA ARG A 133 1.11 -2.62 40.06
C ARG A 133 1.31 -3.60 38.90
N ALA A 134 0.26 -3.71 38.11
CA ALA A 134 0.33 -4.42 36.82
C ALA A 134 0.18 -3.46 35.64
N PHE A 135 0.90 -3.76 34.56
CA PHE A 135 0.84 -2.99 33.33
C PHE A 135 0.69 -3.92 32.12
N GLY A 136 -0.14 -3.50 31.19
CA GLY A 136 -0.15 -4.03 29.83
C GLY A 136 0.48 -3.01 28.90
N GLN A 137 1.28 -3.47 27.96
CA GLN A 137 1.83 -2.65 26.88
C GLN A 137 1.40 -3.23 25.53
N VAL A 138 0.84 -2.40 24.67
CA VAL A 138 0.47 -2.78 23.31
C VAL A 138 0.92 -1.66 22.36
N ALA A 139 1.66 -2.04 21.32
CA ALA A 139 2.21 -1.10 20.35
C ALA A 139 2.95 0.10 20.98
N GLY A 140 3.73 -0.16 22.02
CA GLY A 140 4.52 0.86 22.73
C GLY A 140 3.73 1.71 23.73
N ARG A 141 2.41 1.57 23.82
CA ARG A 141 1.58 2.29 24.82
C ARG A 141 1.40 1.42 26.05
N MET A 142 1.82 1.96 27.20
CA MET A 142 1.67 1.30 28.49
C MET A 142 0.35 1.73 29.15
N MET A 143 -0.38 0.77 29.71
CA MET A 143 -1.63 0.98 30.44
C MET A 143 -1.57 0.22 31.76
N GLN A 144 -1.92 0.88 32.86
CA GLN A 144 -2.01 0.23 34.16
C GLN A 144 -3.30 -0.60 34.24
N ILE A 145 -3.19 -1.80 34.79
CA ILE A 145 -4.31 -2.73 35.01
C ILE A 145 -4.61 -2.75 36.52
N THR A 146 -5.43 -1.81 36.99
CA THR A 146 -5.67 -1.59 38.42
C THR A 146 -6.47 -2.68 39.09
N ASP A 147 -7.34 -3.37 38.36
CA ASP A 147 -8.29 -4.32 38.95
C ASP A 147 -7.69 -5.68 39.32
N LEU A 148 -6.51 -6.00 38.76
CA LEU A 148 -5.82 -7.26 39.09
C LEU A 148 -5.42 -7.34 40.57
N TYR A 149 -5.04 -6.21 41.17
CA TYR A 149 -4.61 -6.15 42.58
C TYR A 149 -5.77 -6.07 43.59
N LYS A 150 -7.00 -5.87 43.09
CA LYS A 150 -8.25 -5.91 43.87
C LYS A 150 -8.89 -7.28 43.90
N ALA A 151 -8.55 -8.13 42.93
CA ALA A 151 -9.08 -9.49 42.79
C ALA A 151 -8.11 -10.52 43.40
N ASN A 152 -8.60 -11.69 43.75
CA ASN A 152 -7.75 -12.84 44.13
C ASN A 152 -7.03 -13.39 42.90
N PHE A 153 -6.13 -12.59 42.32
CA PHE A 153 -5.38 -12.96 41.13
C PHE A 153 -4.15 -13.77 41.53
N ASN A 154 -4.05 -14.97 40.98
CA ASN A 154 -2.96 -15.91 41.27
C ASN A 154 -2.51 -16.59 40.00
N THR A 155 -1.46 -17.41 40.08
CA THR A 155 -0.91 -18.18 38.93
C THR A 155 -1.96 -18.99 38.20
N GLN A 156 -2.90 -19.63 38.91
CA GLN A 156 -3.95 -20.42 38.30
C GLN A 156 -4.90 -19.56 37.45
N VAL A 157 -5.36 -18.44 38.00
CA VAL A 157 -6.22 -17.49 37.25
C VAL A 157 -5.45 -16.89 36.08
N ALA A 158 -4.18 -16.54 36.25
CA ALA A 158 -3.33 -16.01 35.20
C ALA A 158 -3.17 -17.02 34.04
N SER A 159 -2.80 -18.27 34.36
CA SER A 159 -2.64 -19.32 33.37
C SER A 159 -3.95 -19.65 32.66
N GLN A 160 -5.08 -19.71 33.37
CA GLN A 160 -6.40 -19.89 32.76
C GLN A 160 -6.77 -18.72 31.83
N THR A 161 -6.46 -17.48 32.21
CA THR A 161 -6.72 -16.30 31.39
C THR A 161 -5.89 -16.34 30.11
N LEU A 162 -4.58 -16.63 30.22
CA LEU A 162 -3.70 -16.75 29.04
C LEU A 162 -4.14 -17.87 28.11
N ASN A 163 -4.51 -19.04 28.67
CA ASN A 163 -5.04 -20.16 27.87
C ASN A 163 -6.39 -19.86 27.24
N SER A 164 -7.23 -19.06 27.92
CA SER A 164 -8.53 -18.66 27.39
C SER A 164 -8.41 -17.73 26.19
N ILE A 165 -7.31 -16.96 26.05
CA ILE A 165 -7.04 -16.13 24.89
C ILE A 165 -7.09 -16.95 23.60
N GLU A 166 -6.62 -18.21 23.64
CA GLU A 166 -6.69 -19.11 22.49
C GLU A 166 -8.14 -19.39 22.05
N ASN A 167 -9.05 -19.56 22.99
CA ASN A 167 -10.47 -19.79 22.71
C ASN A 167 -11.13 -18.59 22.03
N TYR A 168 -10.62 -17.39 22.27
CA TYR A 168 -11.12 -16.15 21.65
C TYR A 168 -10.37 -15.74 20.39
N ARG A 169 -9.40 -16.53 19.93
CA ARG A 169 -8.57 -16.27 18.74
C ARG A 169 -9.42 -15.97 17.50
N TRP A 170 -10.54 -16.62 17.31
CA TRP A 170 -11.47 -16.37 16.21
C TRP A 170 -12.09 -14.97 16.23
N ILE A 171 -12.34 -14.39 17.43
CA ILE A 171 -12.84 -13.01 17.58
C ILE A 171 -11.78 -12.01 17.09
N PHE A 172 -10.52 -12.26 17.43
CA PHE A 172 -9.42 -11.43 16.94
C PHE A 172 -9.29 -11.49 15.41
N TYR A 173 -9.41 -12.68 14.81
CA TYR A 173 -9.40 -12.79 13.35
C TYR A 173 -10.59 -12.09 12.71
N LEU A 174 -11.79 -12.23 13.26
CA LEU A 174 -12.96 -11.53 12.74
C LEU A 174 -12.77 -10.01 12.84
N SER A 175 -12.31 -9.51 13.98
CA SER A 175 -12.03 -8.09 14.16
C SER A 175 -10.94 -7.59 13.19
N LEU A 176 -9.88 -8.38 12.97
CA LEU A 176 -8.83 -8.08 12.00
C LEU A 176 -9.40 -7.94 10.58
N VAL A 177 -10.26 -8.87 10.15
CA VAL A 177 -10.89 -8.83 8.82
C VAL A 177 -11.73 -7.57 8.66
N ILE A 178 -12.55 -7.24 9.66
CA ILE A 178 -13.41 -6.05 9.64
C ILE A 178 -12.55 -4.77 9.60
N MET A 179 -11.54 -4.68 10.47
CA MET A 179 -10.63 -3.52 10.53
C MET A 179 -9.83 -3.36 9.25
N ALA A 180 -9.27 -4.45 8.72
CA ALA A 180 -8.52 -4.43 7.47
C ALA A 180 -9.40 -3.97 6.30
N TRP A 181 -10.66 -4.41 6.25
CA TRP A 181 -11.62 -3.98 5.23
C TRP A 181 -11.94 -2.48 5.34
N ILE A 182 -12.23 -1.99 6.55
CA ILE A 182 -12.54 -0.56 6.79
C ILE A 182 -11.33 0.30 6.41
N ILE A 183 -10.13 -0.06 6.88
CA ILE A 183 -8.90 0.68 6.62
C ILE A 183 -8.59 0.69 5.12
N SER A 184 -8.67 -0.47 4.44
CA SER A 184 -8.45 -0.57 2.99
C SER A 184 -9.45 0.27 2.20
N TRP A 185 -10.72 0.30 2.63
CA TRP A 185 -11.77 1.08 2.01
C TRP A 185 -11.51 2.59 2.15
N LEU A 186 -11.21 3.05 3.38
CA LEU A 186 -10.91 4.45 3.66
C LEU A 186 -9.64 4.91 2.91
N LEU A 187 -8.57 4.13 3.00
CA LEU A 187 -7.28 4.44 2.37
C LEU A 187 -7.41 4.53 0.85
N TYR A 188 -8.07 3.54 0.23
CA TYR A 188 -8.29 3.52 -1.20
C TYR A 188 -9.04 4.78 -1.68
N TRP A 189 -10.18 5.09 -1.04
CA TRP A 189 -10.97 6.25 -1.45
C TRP A 189 -10.25 7.56 -1.16
N PHE A 190 -9.54 7.67 -0.05
CA PHE A 190 -8.73 8.85 0.25
C PHE A 190 -7.69 9.10 -0.85
N ILE A 191 -6.94 8.07 -1.25
CA ILE A 191 -5.92 8.17 -2.29
C ILE A 191 -6.53 8.50 -3.65
N VAL A 192 -7.60 7.79 -4.05
CA VAL A 192 -8.27 8.04 -5.33
C VAL A 192 -8.83 9.46 -5.39
N LEU A 193 -9.45 9.96 -4.32
CA LEU A 193 -9.97 11.33 -4.26
C LEU A 193 -8.84 12.36 -4.31
N LEU A 194 -7.75 12.14 -3.57
CA LEU A 194 -6.59 13.03 -3.56
C LEU A 194 -5.96 13.13 -4.96
N ILE A 195 -5.68 11.98 -5.60
CA ILE A 195 -5.12 11.95 -6.95
C ILE A 195 -6.10 12.56 -7.96
N SER A 196 -7.41 12.29 -7.84
CA SER A 196 -8.42 12.86 -8.71
C SER A 196 -8.49 14.38 -8.60
N TYR A 197 -8.33 14.92 -7.39
CA TYR A 197 -8.27 16.35 -7.16
C TYR A 197 -7.02 16.97 -7.81
N LEU A 198 -5.86 16.38 -7.60
CA LEU A 198 -4.60 16.82 -8.22
C LEU A 198 -4.67 16.74 -9.76
N ALA A 199 -5.15 15.63 -10.30
CA ALA A 199 -5.32 15.47 -11.75
C ALA A 199 -6.35 16.45 -12.33
N HIS A 200 -7.45 16.70 -11.62
CA HIS A 200 -8.46 17.66 -12.03
C HIS A 200 -7.90 19.08 -12.08
N PHE A 201 -7.12 19.48 -11.08
CA PHE A 201 -6.49 20.80 -11.04
C PHE A 201 -5.52 21.02 -12.20
N THR A 202 -4.73 19.98 -12.56
CA THR A 202 -3.82 20.05 -13.72
C THR A 202 -4.56 20.09 -15.05
N THR A 203 -5.71 19.42 -15.17
CA THR A 203 -6.51 19.34 -16.39
C THR A 203 -7.44 20.54 -16.59
N LEU A 204 -7.85 21.27 -15.53
CA LEU A 204 -8.61 22.52 -15.62
C LEU A 204 -7.88 23.55 -16.48
N ARG A 205 -6.56 23.56 -16.45
CA ARG A 205 -5.72 24.48 -17.24
C ARG A 205 -5.87 24.25 -18.76
N SER A 206 -6.28 23.02 -19.17
CA SER A 206 -6.40 22.64 -20.60
C SER A 206 -7.82 22.72 -21.16
N LYS A 207 -8.82 23.14 -20.39
CA LYS A 207 -10.26 23.22 -20.77
C LYS A 207 -10.88 21.89 -21.30
N SER A 208 -10.16 20.77 -21.23
CA SER A 208 -10.55 19.49 -21.85
C SER A 208 -11.52 18.66 -21.01
N PHE A 209 -11.59 18.88 -19.68
CA PHE A 209 -12.45 18.13 -18.78
C PHE A 209 -13.37 19.05 -17.97
N LYS A 210 -14.66 18.94 -18.21
CA LYS A 210 -15.67 19.75 -17.53
C LYS A 210 -16.15 19.16 -16.20
N LEU A 211 -15.96 17.85 -15.94
CA LEU A 211 -16.57 17.18 -14.80
C LEU A 211 -15.53 16.37 -13.98
N PHE A 212 -15.45 16.65 -12.68
CA PHE A 212 -14.62 15.89 -11.71
C PHE A 212 -14.87 14.38 -11.74
N SER A 213 -16.13 13.97 -11.98
CA SER A 213 -16.48 12.54 -12.08
C SER A 213 -15.80 11.82 -13.25
N GLN A 214 -15.47 12.54 -14.34
CA GLN A 214 -14.72 11.97 -15.47
C GLN A 214 -13.26 11.76 -15.09
N THR A 215 -12.63 12.76 -14.44
CA THR A 215 -11.26 12.63 -13.93
C THR A 215 -11.14 11.47 -12.94
N MET A 216 -12.10 11.34 -12.03
CA MET A 216 -12.12 10.25 -11.05
C MET A 216 -12.22 8.86 -11.72
N ARG A 217 -13.00 8.71 -12.79
CA ARG A 217 -13.06 7.46 -13.56
C ARG A 217 -11.71 7.11 -14.18
N LEU A 218 -11.03 8.10 -14.77
CA LEU A 218 -9.69 7.93 -15.33
C LEU A 218 -8.68 7.51 -14.26
N VAL A 219 -8.70 8.18 -13.12
CA VAL A 219 -7.82 7.84 -11.99
C VAL A 219 -8.05 6.41 -11.51
N ILE A 220 -9.30 5.98 -11.31
CA ILE A 220 -9.62 4.61 -10.91
C ILE A 220 -9.05 3.60 -11.90
N GLN A 221 -9.11 3.89 -13.19
CA GLN A 221 -8.60 3.02 -14.24
C GLN A 221 -7.07 2.96 -14.24
N VAL A 222 -6.41 4.11 -14.23
CA VAL A 222 -4.94 4.20 -14.28
C VAL A 222 -4.30 3.61 -13.03
N THR A 223 -4.92 3.80 -11.87
CA THR A 223 -4.40 3.28 -10.59
C THR A 223 -4.68 1.79 -10.36
N PHE A 224 -5.51 1.15 -11.19
CA PHE A 224 -5.89 -0.25 -11.00
C PHE A 224 -4.69 -1.20 -10.96
N VAL A 225 -3.84 -1.18 -11.98
CA VAL A 225 -2.65 -2.05 -12.05
C VAL A 225 -1.62 -1.71 -10.98
N PRO A 226 -1.25 -0.44 -10.75
CA PRO A 226 -0.40 -0.06 -9.63
C PRO A 226 -0.89 -0.55 -8.27
N PHE A 227 -2.21 -0.51 -7.97
CA PHE A 227 -2.73 -1.05 -6.71
C PHE A 227 -2.63 -2.57 -6.62
N LEU A 228 -2.78 -3.30 -7.73
CA LEU A 228 -2.54 -4.75 -7.75
C LEU A 228 -1.07 -5.07 -7.43
N ILE A 229 -0.14 -4.34 -8.05
CA ILE A 229 1.30 -4.50 -7.79
C ILE A 229 1.63 -4.13 -6.34
N TYR A 230 1.06 -3.04 -5.82
CA TYR A 230 1.25 -2.64 -4.42
C TYR A 230 0.86 -3.75 -3.45
N GLY A 231 -0.32 -4.34 -3.63
CA GLY A 231 -0.77 -5.43 -2.76
C GLY A 231 0.17 -6.64 -2.78
N LEU A 232 0.74 -7.00 -3.95
CA LEU A 232 1.74 -8.06 -4.05
C LEU A 232 3.04 -7.68 -3.34
N LEU A 233 3.55 -6.48 -3.60
CA LEU A 233 4.79 -6.01 -3.01
C LEU A 233 4.68 -5.88 -1.48
N GLN A 234 3.51 -5.47 -0.96
CA GLN A 234 3.27 -5.34 0.47
C GLN A 234 3.43 -6.66 1.23
N ILE A 235 3.17 -7.82 0.59
CA ILE A 235 3.38 -9.14 1.20
C ILE A 235 4.87 -9.42 1.40
N ILE A 236 5.71 -8.94 0.49
CA ILE A 236 7.16 -9.20 0.49
C ILE A 236 7.89 -8.14 1.32
N MET A 237 7.49 -6.89 1.16
CA MET A 237 8.16 -5.73 1.74
C MET A 237 7.13 -4.66 2.15
N PRO A 238 7.13 -4.19 3.41
CA PRO A 238 6.22 -3.14 3.84
C PRO A 238 6.55 -1.83 3.10
N LEU A 239 5.74 -1.53 2.09
CA LEU A 239 5.84 -0.28 1.35
C LEU A 239 5.14 0.82 2.14
N GLY A 240 5.91 1.78 2.62
CA GLY A 240 5.41 2.92 3.36
C GLY A 240 4.69 3.96 2.48
N PHE A 241 4.44 5.13 3.07
CA PHE A 241 3.78 6.27 2.42
C PHE A 241 4.44 6.72 1.09
N VAL A 242 5.74 6.48 0.93
CA VAL A 242 6.52 6.82 -0.27
C VAL A 242 5.91 6.22 -1.55
N PHE A 243 5.38 5.00 -1.47
CA PHE A 243 4.71 4.38 -2.63
C PHE A 243 3.51 5.21 -3.12
N PHE A 244 2.71 5.75 -2.22
CA PHE A 244 1.52 6.53 -2.60
C PHE A 244 1.89 7.88 -3.24
N VAL A 245 3.02 8.46 -2.86
CA VAL A 245 3.57 9.65 -3.52
C VAL A 245 3.97 9.32 -4.96
N PHE A 246 4.70 8.22 -5.17
CA PHE A 246 5.05 7.76 -6.51
C PHE A 246 3.80 7.42 -7.34
N LEU A 247 2.81 6.75 -6.74
CA LEU A 247 1.54 6.44 -7.40
C LEU A 247 0.82 7.71 -7.86
N ALA A 248 0.78 8.74 -7.01
CA ALA A 248 0.15 10.00 -7.35
C ALA A 248 0.88 10.69 -8.51
N LEU A 249 2.21 10.81 -8.44
CA LEU A 249 3.03 11.42 -9.48
C LEU A 249 2.91 10.66 -10.81
N TYR A 250 3.02 9.32 -10.77
CA TYR A 250 2.83 8.47 -11.94
C TYR A 250 1.47 8.68 -12.58
N THR A 251 0.40 8.67 -11.78
CA THR A 251 -0.96 8.77 -12.30
C THR A 251 -1.22 10.14 -12.94
N VAL A 252 -0.78 11.22 -12.29
CA VAL A 252 -0.92 12.58 -12.82
C VAL A 252 -0.12 12.74 -14.11
N ALA A 253 1.15 12.29 -14.12
CA ALA A 253 2.02 12.33 -15.29
C ALA A 253 1.43 11.51 -16.45
N PHE A 254 0.91 10.30 -16.16
CA PHE A 254 0.31 9.44 -17.17
C PHE A 254 -0.98 10.06 -17.77
N ILE A 255 -1.85 10.64 -16.96
CA ILE A 255 -3.05 11.34 -17.44
C ILE A 255 -2.65 12.54 -18.31
N TYR A 256 -1.65 13.31 -17.89
CA TYR A 256 -1.14 14.45 -18.65
C TYR A 256 -0.54 14.01 -20.00
N TYR A 257 0.29 12.96 -20.00
CA TYR A 257 0.85 12.39 -21.22
C TYR A 257 -0.22 11.85 -22.16
N ALA A 258 -1.19 11.11 -21.63
CA ALA A 258 -2.32 10.60 -22.40
C ALA A 258 -3.13 11.74 -23.05
N GLN A 259 -3.32 12.84 -22.30
CA GLN A 259 -4.00 14.03 -22.81
C GLN A 259 -3.23 14.69 -23.96
N GLN A 260 -1.92 14.85 -23.84
CA GLN A 260 -1.10 15.39 -24.92
C GLN A 260 -1.18 14.52 -26.18
N ARG A 261 -1.01 13.20 -26.03
CA ARG A 261 -1.13 12.26 -27.16
C ARG A 261 -2.53 12.29 -27.80
N PHE A 262 -3.58 12.39 -27.00
CA PHE A 262 -4.94 12.54 -27.50
C PHE A 262 -5.11 13.84 -28.30
N MET A 263 -4.63 14.97 -27.79
CA MET A 263 -4.69 16.26 -28.50
C MET A 263 -3.88 16.23 -29.79
N MET A 264 -2.65 15.67 -29.78
CA MET A 264 -1.86 15.51 -31.00
C MET A 264 -2.60 14.65 -32.05
N SER A 265 -3.20 13.55 -31.61
CA SER A 265 -3.98 12.69 -32.54
C SER A 265 -5.21 13.40 -33.11
N LEU A 266 -5.83 14.30 -32.34
CA LEU A 266 -6.91 15.14 -32.85
C LEU A 266 -6.39 16.17 -33.86
N PHE A 267 -5.32 16.90 -33.53
CA PHE A 267 -4.72 17.88 -34.45
C PHE A 267 -4.26 17.22 -35.75
N SER A 268 -3.71 16.04 -35.67
CA SER A 268 -3.29 15.30 -36.84
C SER A 268 -4.48 14.84 -37.70
N ALA A 269 -5.60 14.43 -37.07
CA ALA A 269 -6.83 14.08 -37.77
C ALA A 269 -7.43 15.33 -38.48
N PHE A 270 -7.45 16.48 -37.85
CA PHE A 270 -7.92 17.73 -38.45
C PHE A 270 -7.11 18.20 -39.67
N ASN A 271 -5.84 17.79 -39.76
CA ASN A 271 -4.97 18.11 -40.89
C ASN A 271 -5.06 17.08 -42.03
N SER A 272 -5.71 15.93 -41.85
CA SER A 272 -5.89 14.96 -42.88
C SER A 272 -6.80 15.47 -44.02
N GLN A 273 -6.53 15.01 -45.23
CA GLN A 273 -7.30 15.43 -46.39
C GLN A 273 -8.74 14.92 -46.32
N ALA A 274 -8.94 13.66 -45.88
CA ALA A 274 -10.26 13.08 -45.64
C ALA A 274 -11.11 13.88 -44.66
N PHE A 275 -10.50 14.40 -43.58
CA PHE A 275 -11.21 15.25 -42.60
C PHE A 275 -11.65 16.58 -43.24
N LYS A 276 -10.79 17.19 -44.09
CA LYS A 276 -11.12 18.46 -44.76
C LYS A 276 -12.25 18.28 -45.75
N GLU A 277 -12.21 17.21 -46.55
CA GLU A 277 -13.27 16.87 -47.50
C GLU A 277 -14.59 16.54 -46.78
N GLY A 278 -14.55 15.68 -45.74
CA GLY A 278 -15.75 15.36 -44.96
C GLY A 278 -16.34 16.54 -44.18
N MET A 279 -15.51 17.52 -43.77
CA MET A 279 -16.00 18.76 -43.16
C MET A 279 -16.70 19.67 -44.17
N GLN A 280 -16.27 19.69 -45.44
CA GLN A 280 -16.99 20.42 -46.49
C GLN A 280 -18.37 19.82 -46.72
N ASP A 281 -18.45 18.47 -46.85
CA ASP A 281 -19.73 17.75 -47.01
C ASP A 281 -20.66 17.97 -45.81
N LEU A 282 -20.11 18.00 -44.58
CA LEU A 282 -20.88 18.23 -43.38
C LEU A 282 -21.39 19.70 -43.28
N GLN A 283 -20.64 20.65 -43.84
CA GLN A 283 -21.03 22.05 -43.89
C GLN A 283 -22.12 22.27 -44.94
N GLU A 284 -22.09 21.56 -46.05
CA GLU A 284 -23.17 21.59 -47.07
C GLU A 284 -24.48 20.99 -46.54
N ASP A 285 -24.40 19.94 -45.73
CA ASP A 285 -25.56 19.28 -45.14
C ASP A 285 -26.01 19.88 -43.78
N ALA A 286 -25.29 20.86 -43.26
CA ALA A 286 -25.53 21.42 -41.91
C ALA A 286 -26.96 21.97 -41.69
N ASN A 287 -27.62 22.40 -42.77
CA ASN A 287 -29.01 22.88 -42.73
C ASN A 287 -30.06 21.76 -42.73
N LYS A 288 -29.62 20.51 -42.95
CA LYS A 288 -30.53 19.34 -43.10
C LYS A 288 -30.42 18.37 -41.90
N LEU A 289 -29.36 18.45 -41.11
CA LEU A 289 -29.04 17.53 -40.02
C LEU A 289 -29.45 18.10 -38.67
N SER A 290 -29.94 17.23 -37.79
CA SER A 290 -30.15 17.58 -36.37
C SER A 290 -28.81 17.74 -35.66
N PRO A 291 -28.75 18.47 -34.51
CA PRO A 291 -27.51 18.64 -33.72
C PRO A 291 -26.89 17.30 -33.26
N GLU A 292 -27.72 16.27 -33.07
CA GLU A 292 -27.26 14.93 -32.67
C GLU A 292 -26.62 14.19 -33.84
N GLU A 293 -27.26 14.18 -35.00
CA GLU A 293 -26.74 13.59 -36.25
C GLU A 293 -25.45 14.30 -36.70
N MET A 294 -25.37 15.61 -36.56
CA MET A 294 -24.16 16.39 -36.86
C MET A 294 -23.00 15.97 -35.98
N ASN A 295 -23.24 15.76 -34.66
CA ASN A 295 -22.22 15.32 -33.73
C ASN A 295 -21.77 13.87 -34.01
N GLU A 296 -22.68 12.97 -34.38
CA GLU A 296 -22.35 11.61 -34.75
C GLU A 296 -21.51 11.56 -36.02
N ARG A 297 -21.89 12.32 -37.07
CA ARG A 297 -21.14 12.41 -38.31
C ARG A 297 -19.77 13.06 -38.16
N PHE A 298 -19.65 14.07 -37.30
CA PHE A 298 -18.39 14.67 -36.94
C PHE A 298 -17.47 13.68 -36.23
N MET A 299 -18.00 12.86 -35.31
CA MET A 299 -17.25 11.81 -34.64
C MET A 299 -16.82 10.67 -35.57
N SER A 300 -17.63 10.32 -36.60
CA SER A 300 -17.24 9.32 -37.58
C SER A 300 -16.12 9.83 -38.50
N LEU A 301 -16.14 11.08 -38.91
CA LEU A 301 -15.05 11.70 -39.68
C LEU A 301 -13.70 11.70 -38.94
N ILE A 302 -13.72 11.95 -37.65
CA ILE A 302 -12.50 11.86 -36.83
C ILE A 302 -12.00 10.40 -36.80
N GLN A 303 -12.90 9.45 -36.79
CA GLN A 303 -12.56 8.02 -36.75
C GLN A 303 -12.02 7.53 -38.07
N GLU A 304 -12.60 7.95 -39.17
CA GLU A 304 -12.14 7.65 -40.54
C GLU A 304 -10.78 8.26 -40.84
N ALA A 305 -10.58 9.53 -40.48
CA ALA A 305 -9.28 10.21 -40.60
C ALA A 305 -8.15 9.56 -39.81
N ARG A 306 -8.47 8.89 -38.67
CA ARG A 306 -7.51 8.09 -37.92
C ARG A 306 -7.21 6.75 -38.59
N GLN A 307 -8.20 6.12 -39.17
CA GLN A 307 -8.07 4.81 -39.81
C GLN A 307 -7.21 4.90 -41.07
N GLU A 308 -7.41 5.94 -41.85
CA GLU A 308 -6.63 6.23 -43.08
C GLU A 308 -5.11 6.38 -42.77
N ARG A 309 -4.74 7.00 -41.65
CA ARG A 309 -3.33 7.09 -41.26
C ARG A 309 -2.75 5.77 -40.80
N HIS A 310 -3.52 4.97 -40.10
CA HIS A 310 -3.08 3.65 -39.67
C HIS A 310 -2.80 2.76 -40.90
N ASP A 311 -3.61 2.91 -41.95
CA ASP A 311 -3.45 2.15 -43.18
C ASP A 311 -2.31 2.70 -44.08
N GLN A 312 -1.96 3.99 -43.95
CA GLN A 312 -0.82 4.63 -44.63
C GLN A 312 0.54 4.36 -43.98
N GLY A 313 0.60 3.69 -42.83
CA GLY A 313 1.86 3.26 -42.22
C GLY A 313 2.68 4.37 -41.57
N GLU A 314 2.16 5.61 -41.49
CA GLU A 314 2.90 6.75 -40.88
C GLU A 314 3.06 6.67 -39.35
N ASP A 315 2.25 5.85 -38.67
CA ASP A 315 2.38 5.62 -37.21
C ASP A 315 3.47 4.60 -36.82
N GLY A 316 4.16 4.01 -37.82
CA GLY A 316 5.16 2.94 -37.61
C GLY A 316 6.61 3.39 -37.52
N GLU A 317 6.93 4.67 -37.77
CA GLU A 317 8.33 5.12 -37.84
C GLU A 317 8.91 5.66 -36.53
N GLU A 318 8.10 5.90 -35.49
CA GLU A 318 8.63 6.42 -34.22
C GLU A 318 9.14 5.35 -33.23
N ASP A 319 8.97 4.04 -33.50
CA ASP A 319 9.46 2.95 -32.60
C ASP A 319 10.67 2.17 -33.13
N LYS A 320 11.32 2.63 -34.21
CA LYS A 320 12.66 2.16 -34.54
C LYS A 320 13.69 2.93 -33.71
N VAL A 321 13.78 2.62 -32.43
CA VAL A 321 15.04 2.76 -31.68
C VAL A 321 16.01 1.80 -32.38
N GLU A 322 16.97 2.36 -33.07
CA GLU A 322 18.13 1.67 -33.63
C GLU A 322 18.68 0.71 -32.57
N ASP A 323 18.53 -0.59 -32.82
CA ASP A 323 19.39 -1.62 -32.25
C ASP A 323 20.81 -1.32 -32.74
N ALA A 324 21.50 -0.46 -32.02
CA ALA A 324 22.93 -0.28 -32.16
C ALA A 324 23.59 -1.59 -31.75
N ASN A 325 23.89 -2.39 -32.74
CA ASN A 325 24.75 -3.56 -32.70
C ASN A 325 26.08 -3.18 -32.03
N PRO A 326 26.43 -3.72 -30.84
CA PRO A 326 27.74 -3.52 -30.28
C PRO A 326 28.74 -4.32 -31.10
N GLN A 327 29.44 -3.63 -32.01
CA GLN A 327 30.61 -4.18 -32.68
C GLN A 327 31.65 -4.57 -31.63
N ASP A 328 31.90 -5.87 -31.65
CA ASP A 328 33.08 -6.61 -31.25
C ASP A 328 34.36 -5.79 -31.33
N ASN A 329 34.84 -5.25 -30.23
CA ASN A 329 36.17 -4.74 -30.03
C ASN A 329 36.88 -5.60 -29.01
N THR A 330 37.49 -6.67 -29.52
CA THR A 330 38.53 -7.44 -28.85
C THR A 330 39.75 -6.54 -28.61
N PRO A 331 40.22 -6.32 -27.39
CA PRO A 331 41.51 -5.72 -27.15
C PRO A 331 42.58 -6.81 -27.29
N GLN A 332 43.56 -6.53 -28.16
CA GLN A 332 44.81 -7.25 -28.28
C GLN A 332 45.62 -7.22 -26.98
N ASP A 333 46.12 -8.40 -26.67
CA ASP A 333 47.22 -8.64 -25.73
C ASP A 333 48.43 -7.75 -26.00
N ASP A 334 48.91 -7.07 -24.98
CA ASP A 334 50.30 -6.72 -24.86
C ASP A 334 50.79 -7.00 -23.44
N GLN A 335 51.84 -7.83 -23.44
CA GLN A 335 52.54 -8.40 -22.31
C GLN A 335 53.47 -7.40 -21.59
N PRO A 336 54.10 -7.83 -20.47
CA PRO A 336 54.38 -6.99 -19.31
C PRO A 336 55.82 -6.45 -19.28
N SER A 337 56.01 -5.33 -18.61
CA SER A 337 57.33 -4.90 -18.13
C SER A 337 57.35 -4.91 -16.61
N GLN A 338 58.28 -5.74 -16.11
CA GLN A 338 58.87 -5.70 -14.79
C GLN A 338 59.47 -4.33 -14.51
N ASP A 339 59.34 -3.80 -13.34
CA ASP A 339 60.46 -3.40 -12.48
C ASP A 339 59.99 -2.98 -11.09
N SER A 340 60.48 -3.71 -10.15
CA SER A 340 61.20 -3.47 -8.91
C SER A 340 61.12 -2.10 -8.23
N SER A 341 61.01 -2.26 -6.95
CA SER A 341 61.71 -1.65 -5.80
C SER A 341 60.78 -0.93 -4.79
N ASP A 342 60.73 -1.54 -3.65
CA ASP A 342 61.37 -1.17 -2.38
C ASP A 342 60.83 0.04 -1.59
N GLN A 343 60.74 -0.24 -0.33
CA GLN A 343 60.90 0.63 0.86
C GLN A 343 59.61 1.15 1.49
N ASP A 344 59.25 0.50 2.58
CA ASP A 344 59.66 0.81 3.96
C ASP A 344 59.02 2.06 4.61
N GLN A 345 58.64 1.79 5.82
CA GLN A 345 58.54 2.66 7.01
C GLN A 345 57.15 3.19 7.39
N ASP A 346 56.65 2.53 8.42
CA ASP A 346 56.61 3.00 9.83
C ASP A 346 55.75 4.22 10.14
N ASN A 347 55.04 3.98 11.21
CA ASN A 347 54.71 4.89 12.32
C ASN A 347 53.30 5.53 12.38
N LYS A 348 52.79 5.08 13.40
CA LYS A 348 51.93 5.60 14.49
C LYS A 348 50.45 5.26 14.38
#